data_d0f16ea524ae192cdff3bd78a637b9b0
#
_entry.id   d0f16ea524ae192cdff3bd78a637b9b0
#
_cell.length_a   1.000
_cell.length_b   1.000
_cell.length_c   1.000
_cell.angle_alpha   90.00
_cell.angle_beta   90.00
_cell.angle_gamma   90.00
#
_symmetry.space_group_name_H-M   'P 1'
#
loop_
_entity.id
_entity.type
_entity.pdbx_description
1 polymer ?
#
loop_
_entity_poly.entity_id
_entity_poly.type
_entity_poly.pdbx_seq_one_letter_code
_entity_poly.pdbx_strand_id
1 'polypeptide(L)'
;MNRIRKALTVVHSSNESNIPELKFGGGATLFPAEYADDVDFYLRQLERRSLLDSDFLSRHKTVDGRMRQILVDWLVHVQVRLKLTNETFSLSVNILDRSLLALLGINKTNLQLLGVTCIFIAAKFEEMVMPNVADFVYVAANMFKKEHIMRMEPQVLSGLKFNLSVPYSMQFLRRYRFYASPSKSVWAFAKFISEIALVCYALAHIPPSVVAAVSLNLAVFAYGCPLQSPELFVKVFRMSESAVERISRSFVDHVIQFIDPTAKLGALREKYRHHFVITNEQLCLLRYFGDNHR
;
A
#
# COMPACT_ATOMS: atom_id res chain seq x y z
N MET A 1 8.28 -12.56 -13.22
CA MET A 1 9.36 -11.87 -12.48
C MET A 1 10.31 -11.07 -13.35
N ASN A 2 10.94 -11.64 -14.37
CA ASN A 2 11.89 -10.90 -15.22
C ASN A 2 11.28 -9.68 -15.99
N ARG A 3 9.99 -9.66 -16.27
CA ARG A 3 9.34 -8.57 -17.03
C ARG A 3 9.10 -7.30 -16.20
N ILE A 4 8.77 -7.43 -14.91
CA ILE A 4 8.60 -6.27 -14.01
C ILE A 4 9.98 -5.69 -13.63
N ARG A 5 10.99 -6.54 -13.39
CA ARG A 5 12.37 -6.09 -13.17
C ARG A 5 12.96 -5.35 -14.37
N LYS A 6 12.67 -5.78 -15.62
CA LYS A 6 13.12 -5.08 -16.84
C LYS A 6 12.47 -3.70 -17.03
N ALA A 7 11.20 -3.51 -16.62
CA ALA A 7 10.54 -2.22 -16.71
C ALA A 7 11.13 -1.17 -15.72
N LEU A 8 11.77 -1.62 -14.64
CA LEU A 8 12.40 -0.75 -13.64
C LEU A 8 13.85 -0.35 -13.99
N THR A 9 14.46 -0.92 -15.04
CA THR A 9 15.89 -0.75 -15.34
C THR A 9 16.17 0.30 -16.43
N VAL A 10 15.15 0.96 -16.97
CA VAL A 10 15.35 1.92 -18.07
C VAL A 10 15.30 3.36 -17.57
N VAL A 11 16.38 4.02 -17.80
CA VAL A 11 16.70 5.47 -17.79
C VAL A 11 17.67 5.89 -16.68
N HIS A 12 18.92 5.60 -16.91
CA HIS A 12 20.02 6.50 -16.52
C HIS A 12 20.55 7.13 -17.82
N SER A 13 20.12 8.33 -18.13
CA SER A 13 20.92 9.27 -18.94
C SER A 13 20.38 10.70 -18.74
N SER A 14 21.25 11.51 -18.14
CA SER A 14 21.45 12.96 -18.28
C SER A 14 20.45 13.75 -19.14
N ASN A 15 19.70 14.64 -18.47
CA ASN A 15 19.62 16.07 -18.84
C ASN A 15 18.94 16.83 -17.70
N GLU A 16 19.75 17.58 -16.96
CA GLU A 16 19.31 18.64 -16.06
C GLU A 16 18.81 19.80 -16.94
N SER A 17 17.51 20.09 -16.92
CA SER A 17 17.01 21.45 -17.07
C SER A 17 15.48 21.49 -16.96
N ASN A 18 14.98 22.37 -16.10
CA ASN A 18 13.61 22.84 -15.94
C ASN A 18 12.59 21.87 -15.32
N ILE A 19 12.80 21.56 -14.05
CA ILE A 19 11.67 21.23 -13.16
C ILE A 19 11.01 22.56 -12.80
N PRO A 20 9.70 22.76 -13.01
CA PRO A 20 9.03 23.98 -12.55
C PRO A 20 9.29 24.19 -11.07
N GLU A 21 9.74 25.40 -10.67
CA GLU A 21 9.83 25.76 -9.26
C GLU A 21 8.51 25.45 -8.57
N LEU A 22 8.56 24.56 -7.59
CA LEU A 22 7.41 24.15 -6.81
C LEU A 22 6.88 25.31 -5.98
N LYS A 23 5.92 26.07 -6.52
CA LYS A 23 5.16 27.04 -5.73
C LYS A 23 4.24 26.28 -4.80
N PHE A 24 4.61 26.28 -3.53
CA PHE A 24 3.87 25.62 -2.45
C PHE A 24 2.59 26.35 -2.13
N GLY A 25 1.44 25.82 -2.56
CA GLY A 25 0.13 26.15 -2.01
C GLY A 25 -0.13 25.31 -0.76
N GLY A 26 -0.13 25.96 0.38
CA GLY A 26 -0.68 25.63 1.69
C GLY A 26 -0.98 24.16 2.07
N GLY A 27 0.01 23.31 2.12
CA GLY A 27 -0.06 21.98 2.73
C GLY A 27 1.35 21.56 3.11
N ALA A 28 1.59 21.29 4.41
CA ALA A 28 2.91 20.95 4.94
C ALA A 28 3.58 19.86 4.09
N THR A 29 4.64 20.22 3.40
CA THR A 29 5.54 19.27 2.74
C THR A 29 6.34 18.56 3.81
N LEU A 30 6.34 17.24 3.77
CA LEU A 30 7.15 16.41 4.68
C LEU A 30 8.66 16.70 4.54
N PHE A 31 9.08 17.27 3.39
CA PHE A 31 10.49 17.57 3.11
C PHE A 31 10.62 18.89 2.32
N PRO A 32 11.70 19.68 2.51
CA PRO A 32 12.06 20.78 1.63
C PRO A 32 12.17 20.29 0.19
N ALA A 33 11.77 21.12 -0.78
CA ALA A 33 11.75 20.78 -2.20
C ALA A 33 13.13 20.35 -2.73
N GLU A 34 14.19 20.94 -2.20
CA GLU A 34 15.58 20.66 -2.55
C GLU A 34 16.03 19.22 -2.31
N TYR A 35 15.42 18.52 -1.30
CA TYR A 35 15.74 17.13 -0.98
C TYR A 35 14.76 16.12 -1.58
N ALA A 36 13.77 16.57 -2.33
CA ALA A 36 12.68 15.70 -2.80
C ALA A 36 13.17 14.56 -3.71
N ASP A 37 14.16 14.82 -4.56
CA ASP A 37 14.73 13.80 -5.45
C ASP A 37 15.65 12.82 -4.73
N ASP A 38 16.45 13.31 -3.77
CA ASP A 38 17.31 12.46 -2.95
C ASP A 38 16.49 11.52 -2.07
N VAL A 39 15.39 12.04 -1.49
CA VAL A 39 14.45 11.22 -0.71
C VAL A 39 13.78 10.16 -1.60
N ASP A 40 13.31 10.51 -2.80
CA ASP A 40 12.73 9.54 -3.74
C ASP A 40 13.75 8.46 -4.13
N PHE A 41 14.97 8.87 -4.42
CA PHE A 41 16.04 7.93 -4.75
C PHE A 41 16.33 6.97 -3.59
N TYR A 42 16.43 7.48 -2.37
CA TYR A 42 16.64 6.68 -1.17
C TYR A 42 15.48 5.71 -0.90
N LEU A 43 14.23 6.19 -0.97
CA LEU A 43 13.05 5.35 -0.79
C LEU A 43 13.00 4.21 -1.80
N ARG A 44 13.35 4.46 -3.07
CA ARG A 44 13.41 3.41 -4.10
C ARG A 44 14.53 2.39 -3.84
N GLN A 45 15.64 2.79 -3.23
CA GLN A 45 16.67 1.84 -2.82
C GLN A 45 16.18 0.95 -1.66
N LEU A 46 15.50 1.52 -0.67
CA LEU A 46 14.90 0.75 0.43
C LEU A 46 13.81 -0.20 -0.10
N GLU A 47 12.97 0.25 -1.04
CA GLU A 47 11.94 -0.56 -1.69
C GLU A 47 12.52 -1.84 -2.28
N ARG A 48 13.61 -1.75 -3.03
CA ARG A 48 14.27 -2.92 -3.67
C ARG A 48 14.72 -3.99 -2.67
N ARG A 49 15.03 -3.59 -1.43
CA ARG A 49 15.47 -4.50 -0.36
C ARG A 49 14.32 -5.22 0.34
N SER A 50 13.10 -4.70 0.21
CA SER A 50 11.90 -5.19 0.91
C SER A 50 10.87 -5.83 -0.03
N LEU A 51 11.21 -6.05 -1.31
CA LEU A 51 10.31 -6.68 -2.27
C LEU A 51 10.04 -8.14 -1.92
N LEU A 52 8.78 -8.53 -2.04
CA LEU A 52 8.32 -9.90 -1.90
C LEU A 52 8.25 -10.59 -3.27
N ASP A 53 8.33 -11.91 -3.27
CA ASP A 53 8.01 -12.71 -4.46
C ASP A 53 6.49 -12.78 -4.67
N SER A 54 6.03 -13.00 -5.91
CA SER A 54 4.60 -13.01 -6.24
C SER A 54 3.80 -14.09 -5.52
N ASP A 55 4.46 -15.18 -5.14
CA ASP A 55 3.88 -16.30 -4.43
C ASP A 55 4.64 -16.61 -3.14
N PHE A 56 5.03 -15.56 -2.40
CA PHE A 56 5.88 -15.68 -1.21
C PHE A 56 5.31 -16.62 -0.13
N LEU A 57 3.99 -16.90 -0.13
CA LEU A 57 3.37 -17.88 0.76
C LEU A 57 3.39 -19.32 0.23
N SER A 58 3.88 -19.60 -0.98
CA SER A 58 3.92 -20.96 -1.54
C SER A 58 4.73 -21.95 -0.68
N ARG A 59 5.72 -21.43 0.08
CA ARG A 59 6.52 -22.22 1.02
C ARG A 59 5.83 -22.45 2.36
N HIS A 60 4.70 -21.78 2.62
CA HIS A 60 4.00 -21.87 3.88
C HIS A 60 3.00 -23.03 3.83
N LYS A 61 3.20 -24.05 4.69
CA LYS A 61 2.36 -25.28 4.65
C LYS A 61 0.93 -25.09 5.15
N THR A 62 0.68 -24.07 5.96
CA THR A 62 -0.57 -23.93 6.72
C THR A 62 -1.28 -22.60 6.56
N VAL A 63 -0.61 -21.59 5.97
CA VAL A 63 -1.17 -20.26 5.72
C VAL A 63 -1.15 -20.00 4.22
N ASP A 64 -2.29 -19.66 3.66
CA ASP A 64 -2.45 -19.32 2.26
C ASP A 64 -2.77 -17.83 2.05
N GLY A 65 -2.76 -17.38 0.79
CA GLY A 65 -3.04 -16.00 0.43
C GLY A 65 -4.43 -15.53 0.85
N ARG A 66 -5.44 -16.43 0.86
CA ARG A 66 -6.80 -16.09 1.29
C ARG A 66 -6.86 -15.82 2.80
N MET A 67 -6.17 -16.62 3.61
CA MET A 67 -6.10 -16.39 5.06
C MET A 67 -5.39 -15.08 5.37
N ARG A 68 -4.27 -14.80 4.68
CA ARG A 68 -3.57 -13.53 4.78
C ARG A 68 -4.51 -12.37 4.44
N GLN A 69 -5.26 -12.46 3.34
CA GLN A 69 -6.17 -11.42 2.88
C GLN A 69 -7.30 -11.14 3.87
N ILE A 70 -7.89 -12.17 4.46
CA ILE A 70 -8.92 -12.05 5.52
C ILE A 70 -8.33 -11.37 6.76
N LEU A 71 -7.12 -11.76 7.16
CA LEU A 71 -6.45 -11.14 8.30
C LEU A 71 -6.16 -9.66 8.06
N VAL A 72 -5.66 -9.30 6.86
CA VAL A 72 -5.35 -7.89 6.55
C VAL A 72 -6.63 -7.05 6.45
N ASP A 73 -7.73 -7.58 5.89
CA ASP A 73 -9.02 -6.90 5.90
C ASP A 73 -9.49 -6.65 7.36
N TRP A 74 -9.32 -7.63 8.25
CA TRP A 74 -9.60 -7.46 9.67
C TRP A 74 -8.68 -6.40 10.33
N LEU A 75 -7.40 -6.32 9.96
CA LEU A 75 -6.48 -5.28 10.45
C LEU A 75 -6.91 -3.87 10.05
N VAL A 76 -7.64 -3.70 8.95
CA VAL A 76 -8.26 -2.40 8.60
C VAL A 76 -9.29 -2.00 9.68
N HIS A 77 -10.12 -2.94 10.16
CA HIS A 77 -11.03 -2.64 11.27
C HIS A 77 -10.28 -2.28 12.56
N VAL A 78 -9.18 -2.97 12.86
CA VAL A 78 -8.30 -2.63 14.00
C VAL A 78 -7.76 -1.21 13.87
N GLN A 79 -7.24 -0.86 12.69
CA GLN A 79 -6.74 0.48 12.38
C GLN A 79 -7.81 1.54 12.65
N VAL A 80 -9.01 1.36 12.09
CA VAL A 80 -10.13 2.32 12.25
C VAL A 80 -10.55 2.42 13.71
N ARG A 81 -10.68 1.30 14.41
CA ARG A 81 -11.11 1.25 15.80
C ARG A 81 -10.15 1.94 16.76
N LEU A 82 -8.84 1.76 16.55
CA LEU A 82 -7.80 2.36 17.36
C LEU A 82 -7.33 3.72 16.83
N LYS A 83 -7.93 4.22 15.73
CA LYS A 83 -7.59 5.49 15.06
C LYS A 83 -6.11 5.60 14.66
N LEU A 84 -5.52 4.50 14.24
CA LEU A 84 -4.13 4.45 13.80
C LEU A 84 -3.96 5.08 12.42
N THR A 85 -2.76 5.59 12.13
CA THR A 85 -2.43 6.20 10.84
C THR A 85 -2.40 5.17 9.70
N ASN A 86 -2.46 5.65 8.45
CA ASN A 86 -2.31 4.77 7.29
C ASN A 86 -0.89 4.23 7.17
N GLU A 87 0.08 4.95 7.67
CA GLU A 87 1.48 4.55 7.79
C GLU A 87 1.61 3.34 8.72
N THR A 88 1.02 3.40 9.90
CA THR A 88 0.98 2.29 10.85
C THR A 88 0.35 1.04 10.24
N PHE A 89 -0.76 1.19 9.51
CA PHE A 89 -1.39 0.07 8.80
C PHE A 89 -0.46 -0.50 7.72
N SER A 90 0.15 0.36 6.89
CA SER A 90 1.06 -0.07 5.83
C SER A 90 2.27 -0.80 6.38
N LEU A 91 2.88 -0.28 7.46
CA LEU A 91 3.98 -0.94 8.15
C LEU A 91 3.55 -2.28 8.74
N SER A 92 2.37 -2.34 9.36
CA SER A 92 1.87 -3.58 9.97
C SER A 92 1.73 -4.71 8.96
N VAL A 93 1.23 -4.41 7.75
CA VAL A 93 1.11 -5.39 6.66
C VAL A 93 2.49 -5.82 6.15
N ASN A 94 3.43 -4.89 6.01
CA ASN A 94 4.80 -5.22 5.61
C ASN A 94 5.50 -6.10 6.66
N ILE A 95 5.36 -5.78 7.95
CA ILE A 95 5.88 -6.62 9.04
C ILE A 95 5.24 -8.01 8.99
N LEU A 96 3.92 -8.10 8.80
CA LEU A 96 3.18 -9.36 8.71
C LEU A 96 3.73 -10.25 7.59
N ASP A 97 3.80 -9.72 6.37
CA ASP A 97 4.21 -10.48 5.18
C ASP A 97 5.66 -11.00 5.32
N ARG A 98 6.55 -10.15 5.80
CA ARG A 98 7.94 -10.53 6.04
C ARG A 98 8.09 -11.52 7.21
N SER A 99 7.25 -11.40 8.24
CA SER A 99 7.22 -12.34 9.37
C SER A 99 6.73 -13.73 8.95
N LEU A 100 5.76 -13.80 8.04
CA LEU A 100 5.30 -15.07 7.46
C LEU A 100 6.41 -15.78 6.69
N LEU A 101 7.37 -15.05 6.12
CA LEU A 101 8.57 -15.63 5.51
C LEU A 101 9.63 -16.06 6.53
N ALA A 102 9.80 -15.28 7.60
CA ALA A 102 10.87 -15.49 8.57
C ALA A 102 10.51 -16.53 9.65
N LEU A 103 9.21 -16.65 10.00
CA LEU A 103 8.72 -17.46 11.12
C LEU A 103 7.94 -18.69 10.62
N LEU A 104 8.64 -19.79 10.39
CA LEU A 104 8.04 -21.02 9.86
C LEU A 104 7.03 -21.71 10.81
N GLY A 105 6.96 -21.32 12.09
CA GLY A 105 6.04 -21.86 13.10
C GLY A 105 4.65 -21.23 13.08
N ILE A 106 4.39 -20.25 12.21
CA ILE A 106 3.08 -19.62 12.10
C ILE A 106 2.10 -20.58 11.42
N ASN A 107 0.90 -20.68 12.00
CA ASN A 107 -0.19 -21.52 11.51
C ASN A 107 -1.54 -20.83 11.75
N LYS A 108 -2.65 -21.48 11.37
CA LYS A 108 -4.00 -20.90 11.47
C LYS A 108 -4.36 -20.44 12.88
N THR A 109 -3.86 -21.12 13.93
CA THR A 109 -4.25 -20.83 15.33
C THR A 109 -3.55 -19.60 15.89
N ASN A 110 -2.35 -19.28 15.42
CA ASN A 110 -1.56 -18.14 15.90
C ASN A 110 -1.45 -16.99 14.86
N LEU A 111 -2.06 -17.15 13.67
CA LEU A 111 -2.01 -16.15 12.60
C LEU A 111 -2.61 -14.80 13.01
N GLN A 112 -3.75 -14.82 13.73
CA GLN A 112 -4.37 -13.61 14.24
C GLN A 112 -3.53 -12.93 15.33
N LEU A 113 -2.90 -13.72 16.22
CA LEU A 113 -1.96 -13.20 17.20
C LEU A 113 -0.76 -12.53 16.52
N LEU A 114 -0.22 -13.12 15.44
CA LEU A 114 0.81 -12.49 14.64
C LEU A 114 0.33 -11.16 14.09
N GLY A 115 -0.87 -11.08 13.49
CA GLY A 115 -1.43 -9.84 12.93
C GLY A 115 -1.56 -8.74 13.99
N VAL A 116 -2.10 -9.05 15.17
CA VAL A 116 -2.19 -8.10 16.29
C VAL A 116 -0.80 -7.63 16.73
N THR A 117 0.16 -8.56 16.81
CA THR A 117 1.52 -8.21 17.22
C THR A 117 2.19 -7.31 16.17
N CYS A 118 1.97 -7.58 14.87
CA CYS A 118 2.52 -6.74 13.80
C CYS A 118 1.99 -5.30 13.85
N ILE A 119 0.67 -5.11 14.03
CA ILE A 119 0.10 -3.76 14.14
C ILE A 119 0.49 -3.07 15.46
N PHE A 120 0.70 -3.81 16.54
CA PHE A 120 1.23 -3.30 17.80
C PHE A 120 2.68 -2.79 17.64
N ILE A 121 3.56 -3.55 16.95
CA ILE A 121 4.92 -3.13 16.64
C ILE A 121 4.91 -1.89 15.73
N ALA A 122 4.06 -1.90 14.69
CA ALA A 122 3.93 -0.77 13.78
C ALA A 122 3.46 0.50 14.52
N ALA A 123 2.51 0.37 15.45
CA ALA A 123 2.05 1.50 16.25
C ALA A 123 3.15 2.07 17.15
N LYS A 124 4.00 1.23 17.73
CA LYS A 124 5.19 1.70 18.48
C LYS A 124 6.17 2.49 17.63
N PHE A 125 6.24 2.19 16.34
CA PHE A 125 7.21 2.78 15.42
C PHE A 125 6.69 4.09 14.80
N GLU A 126 5.40 4.15 14.45
CA GLU A 126 4.82 5.25 13.65
C GLU A 126 3.97 6.25 14.46
N GLU A 127 3.34 5.82 15.57
CA GLU A 127 2.39 6.68 16.27
C GLU A 127 3.10 7.59 17.29
N MET A 128 2.73 8.87 17.30
CA MET A 128 3.18 9.82 18.34
C MET A 128 2.60 9.48 19.72
N VAL A 129 1.33 9.03 19.74
CA VAL A 129 0.64 8.58 20.95
C VAL A 129 0.14 7.17 20.70
N MET A 130 0.85 6.20 21.24
CA MET A 130 0.57 4.79 21.04
C MET A 130 -0.57 4.33 21.96
N PRO A 131 -1.57 3.55 21.45
CA PRO A 131 -2.56 2.88 22.30
C PRO A 131 -1.90 1.87 23.25
N ASN A 132 -2.53 1.62 24.38
CA ASN A 132 -2.06 0.61 25.32
C ASN A 132 -2.18 -0.80 24.74
N VAL A 133 -1.32 -1.73 25.18
CA VAL A 133 -1.41 -3.12 24.74
C VAL A 133 -2.78 -3.75 25.07
N ALA A 134 -3.46 -3.29 26.14
CA ALA A 134 -4.81 -3.71 26.50
C ALA A 134 -5.85 -3.38 25.41
N ASP A 135 -5.67 -2.27 24.68
CA ASP A 135 -6.55 -1.88 23.59
C ASP A 135 -6.45 -2.88 22.42
N PHE A 136 -5.25 -3.37 22.12
CA PHE A 136 -5.02 -4.41 21.11
C PHE A 136 -5.60 -5.77 21.53
N VAL A 137 -5.53 -6.12 22.81
CA VAL A 137 -6.19 -7.32 23.36
C VAL A 137 -7.71 -7.19 23.23
N TYR A 138 -8.27 -6.04 23.58
CA TYR A 138 -9.70 -5.77 23.49
C TYR A 138 -10.24 -5.87 22.04
N VAL A 139 -9.54 -5.27 21.08
CA VAL A 139 -9.94 -5.33 19.65
C VAL A 139 -9.87 -6.77 19.13
N ALA A 140 -8.99 -7.61 19.66
CA ALA A 140 -8.93 -9.04 19.37
C ALA A 140 -9.98 -9.86 20.14
N ALA A 141 -11.04 -9.22 20.66
CA ALA A 141 -12.12 -9.85 21.43
C ALA A 141 -11.60 -10.68 22.65
N ASN A 142 -10.49 -10.24 23.24
CA ASN A 142 -9.81 -10.91 24.37
C ASN A 142 -9.41 -12.38 24.09
N MET A 143 -9.26 -12.74 22.81
CA MET A 143 -8.79 -14.09 22.43
C MET A 143 -7.35 -14.36 22.87
N PHE A 144 -6.58 -13.31 23.09
CA PHE A 144 -5.18 -13.36 23.52
C PHE A 144 -5.00 -12.55 24.81
N LYS A 145 -4.06 -12.99 25.64
CA LYS A 145 -3.61 -12.21 26.79
C LYS A 145 -2.47 -11.27 26.35
N LYS A 146 -2.25 -10.22 27.13
CA LYS A 146 -1.12 -9.29 26.96
C LYS A 146 0.22 -10.03 26.80
N GLU A 147 0.42 -11.06 27.63
CA GLU A 147 1.67 -11.85 27.66
C GLU A 147 1.92 -12.57 26.33
N HIS A 148 0.86 -12.95 25.59
CA HIS A 148 1.00 -13.59 24.28
C HIS A 148 1.58 -12.60 23.26
N ILE A 149 1.07 -11.35 23.21
CA ILE A 149 1.57 -10.30 22.34
C ILE A 149 3.02 -9.98 22.69
N MET A 150 3.30 -9.75 24.00
CA MET A 150 4.63 -9.42 24.50
C MET A 150 5.67 -10.52 24.25
N ARG A 151 5.24 -11.80 24.19
CA ARG A 151 6.11 -12.93 23.86
C ARG A 151 6.36 -13.07 22.37
N MET A 152 5.37 -12.75 21.53
CA MET A 152 5.51 -12.83 20.06
C MET A 152 6.30 -11.65 19.50
N GLU A 153 6.23 -10.48 20.10
CA GLU A 153 6.91 -9.28 19.65
C GLU A 153 8.43 -9.48 19.44
N PRO A 154 9.21 -9.97 20.41
CA PRO A 154 10.66 -10.19 20.20
C PRO A 154 10.96 -11.24 19.13
N GLN A 155 10.07 -12.22 18.93
CA GLN A 155 10.22 -13.21 17.86
C GLN A 155 10.07 -12.55 16.48
N VAL A 156 9.06 -11.69 16.31
CA VAL A 156 8.85 -10.90 15.08
C VAL A 156 10.04 -9.98 14.82
N LEU A 157 10.43 -9.17 15.81
CA LEU A 157 11.54 -8.23 15.67
C LEU A 157 12.87 -8.93 15.34
N SER A 158 13.16 -10.03 16.02
CA SER A 158 14.37 -10.84 15.77
C SER A 158 14.33 -11.47 14.37
N GLY A 159 13.18 -12.03 13.96
CA GLY A 159 12.99 -12.60 12.61
C GLY A 159 13.21 -11.58 11.51
N LEU A 160 12.84 -10.32 11.73
CA LEU A 160 13.06 -9.19 10.82
C LEU A 160 14.41 -8.50 11.02
N LYS A 161 15.25 -8.97 11.93
CA LYS A 161 16.54 -8.36 12.29
C LYS A 161 16.38 -6.87 12.65
N PHE A 162 15.27 -6.51 13.31
CA PHE A 162 14.89 -5.15 13.69
C PHE A 162 14.80 -4.15 12.52
N ASN A 163 14.77 -4.63 11.29
CA ASN A 163 14.64 -3.77 10.11
C ASN A 163 13.16 -3.43 9.85
N LEU A 164 12.68 -2.31 10.40
CA LEU A 164 11.32 -1.81 10.25
C LEU A 164 11.24 -0.65 9.25
N SER A 165 12.36 -0.03 8.89
CA SER A 165 12.39 1.10 7.97
C SER A 165 12.19 0.63 6.53
N VAL A 166 10.95 0.69 6.06
CA VAL A 166 10.52 0.32 4.69
C VAL A 166 9.65 1.42 4.09
N PRO A 167 9.72 1.65 2.78
CA PRO A 167 8.87 2.64 2.14
C PRO A 167 7.43 2.13 1.96
N TYR A 168 6.47 3.05 2.01
CA TYR A 168 5.04 2.78 1.77
C TYR A 168 4.58 3.48 0.51
N SER A 169 3.59 2.90 -0.17
CA SER A 169 2.96 3.50 -1.34
C SER A 169 2.42 4.91 -1.08
N MET A 170 1.99 5.21 0.16
CA MET A 170 1.51 6.53 0.55
C MET A 170 2.58 7.63 0.45
N GLN A 171 3.86 7.31 0.73
CA GLN A 171 4.96 8.28 0.61
C GLN A 171 5.17 8.70 -0.85
N PHE A 172 5.19 7.73 -1.76
CA PHE A 172 5.27 7.99 -3.21
C PHE A 172 4.00 8.69 -3.72
N LEU A 173 2.82 8.26 -3.26
CA LEU A 173 1.55 8.84 -3.67
C LEU A 173 1.44 10.33 -3.26
N ARG A 174 1.92 10.70 -2.07
CA ARG A 174 2.01 12.10 -1.65
C ARG A 174 2.92 12.92 -2.57
N ARG A 175 4.07 12.38 -2.97
CA ARG A 175 4.94 13.03 -3.94
C ARG A 175 4.23 13.21 -5.28
N TYR A 176 3.59 12.18 -5.80
CA TYR A 176 2.91 12.22 -7.09
C TYR A 176 1.73 13.21 -7.12
N ARG A 177 1.07 13.40 -5.98
CA ARG A 177 -0.01 14.38 -5.81
C ARG A 177 0.42 15.80 -6.19
N PHE A 178 1.65 16.21 -5.90
CA PHE A 178 2.12 17.57 -6.23
C PHE A 178 2.11 17.83 -7.73
N TYR A 179 2.42 16.84 -8.52
CA TYR A 179 2.49 16.96 -9.97
C TYR A 179 1.12 16.82 -10.65
N ALA A 180 0.24 16.01 -10.09
CA ALA A 180 -1.08 15.72 -10.66
C ALA A 180 -2.19 16.62 -10.11
N SER A 181 -1.98 17.26 -8.96
CA SER A 181 -2.96 18.15 -8.28
C SER A 181 -4.40 17.63 -8.27
N PRO A 182 -4.66 16.37 -7.85
CA PRO A 182 -5.96 15.74 -7.93
C PRO A 182 -6.98 16.40 -7.00
N SER A 183 -8.26 16.37 -7.37
CA SER A 183 -9.35 16.77 -6.47
C SER A 183 -9.40 15.92 -5.21
N LYS A 184 -10.14 16.38 -4.18
CA LYS A 184 -10.27 15.63 -2.91
C LYS A 184 -10.82 14.21 -3.11
N SER A 185 -11.81 14.04 -3.99
CA SER A 185 -12.42 12.73 -4.28
C SER A 185 -11.46 11.81 -5.03
N VAL A 186 -10.77 12.33 -6.05
CA VAL A 186 -9.73 11.59 -6.78
C VAL A 186 -8.62 11.15 -5.83
N TRP A 187 -8.18 12.05 -4.95
CA TRP A 187 -7.17 11.74 -3.94
C TRP A 187 -7.62 10.65 -2.97
N ALA A 188 -8.86 10.71 -2.49
CA ALA A 188 -9.42 9.70 -1.60
C ALA A 188 -9.51 8.34 -2.32
N PHE A 189 -9.91 8.33 -3.59
CA PHE A 189 -9.99 7.12 -4.38
C PHE A 189 -8.60 6.53 -4.70
N ALA A 190 -7.60 7.35 -4.99
CA ALA A 190 -6.23 6.89 -5.15
C ALA A 190 -5.68 6.21 -3.88
N LYS A 191 -5.97 6.78 -2.69
CA LYS A 191 -5.63 6.15 -1.41
C LYS A 191 -6.32 4.80 -1.22
N PHE A 192 -7.61 4.71 -1.55
CA PHE A 192 -8.38 3.48 -1.49
C PHE A 192 -7.76 2.39 -2.38
N ILE A 193 -7.43 2.70 -3.64
CA ILE A 193 -6.76 1.76 -4.55
C ILE A 193 -5.40 1.33 -4.00
N SER A 194 -4.64 2.25 -3.44
CA SER A 194 -3.34 1.95 -2.82
C SER A 194 -3.46 0.99 -1.64
N GLU A 195 -4.52 1.10 -0.84
CA GLU A 195 -4.78 0.19 0.28
C GLU A 195 -5.34 -1.17 -0.18
N ILE A 196 -6.05 -1.24 -1.31
CA ILE A 196 -6.44 -2.51 -1.93
C ILE A 196 -5.19 -3.37 -2.21
N ALA A 197 -4.10 -2.75 -2.69
CA ALA A 197 -2.86 -3.48 -2.93
C ALA A 197 -2.24 -4.08 -1.65
N LEU A 198 -2.47 -3.48 -0.49
CA LEU A 198 -2.05 -4.05 0.81
C LEU A 198 -2.93 -5.24 1.21
N VAL A 199 -4.25 -5.16 1.00
CA VAL A 199 -5.18 -6.24 1.37
C VAL A 199 -5.08 -7.40 0.38
N CYS A 200 -5.08 -7.13 -0.92
CA CYS A 200 -5.10 -8.14 -1.97
C CYS A 200 -3.76 -8.88 -2.08
N TYR A 201 -3.77 -10.19 -1.81
CA TYR A 201 -2.55 -11.01 -1.89
C TYR A 201 -1.91 -11.00 -3.28
N ALA A 202 -2.71 -11.03 -4.34
CA ALA A 202 -2.22 -11.01 -5.72
C ALA A 202 -1.42 -9.75 -6.06
N LEU A 203 -1.63 -8.64 -5.35
CA LEU A 203 -0.97 -7.35 -5.56
C LEU A 203 0.15 -7.06 -4.54
N ALA A 204 0.28 -7.86 -3.49
CA ALA A 204 1.20 -7.61 -2.37
C ALA A 204 2.69 -7.58 -2.76
N HIS A 205 3.05 -8.23 -3.88
CA HIS A 205 4.42 -8.28 -4.41
C HIS A 205 4.81 -7.04 -5.24
N ILE A 206 3.83 -6.17 -5.56
CA ILE A 206 4.06 -5.01 -6.43
C ILE A 206 4.79 -3.92 -5.64
N PRO A 207 5.87 -3.32 -6.19
CA PRO A 207 6.60 -2.28 -5.48
C PRO A 207 5.72 -1.10 -5.06
N PRO A 208 5.89 -0.55 -3.85
CA PRO A 208 5.13 0.59 -3.34
C PRO A 208 5.09 1.81 -4.27
N SER A 209 6.21 2.12 -4.95
CA SER A 209 6.25 3.22 -5.93
C SER A 209 5.37 2.96 -7.16
N VAL A 210 5.31 1.70 -7.61
CA VAL A 210 4.45 1.28 -8.73
C VAL A 210 2.98 1.28 -8.29
N VAL A 211 2.68 0.77 -7.10
CA VAL A 211 1.32 0.84 -6.51
C VAL A 211 0.83 2.28 -6.47
N ALA A 212 1.68 3.21 -6.03
CA ALA A 212 1.31 4.64 -5.98
C ALA A 212 1.02 5.23 -7.37
N ALA A 213 1.85 4.93 -8.38
CA ALA A 213 1.66 5.42 -9.75
C ALA A 213 0.36 4.88 -10.36
N VAL A 214 0.13 3.56 -10.22
CA VAL A 214 -1.08 2.88 -10.71
C VAL A 214 -2.33 3.41 -10.00
N SER A 215 -2.26 3.58 -8.68
CA SER A 215 -3.39 4.08 -7.89
C SER A 215 -3.81 5.49 -8.32
N LEU A 216 -2.85 6.37 -8.57
CA LEU A 216 -3.13 7.71 -9.06
C LEU A 216 -3.66 7.68 -10.50
N ASN A 217 -3.04 6.90 -11.38
CA ASN A 217 -3.46 6.76 -12.78
C ASN A 217 -4.91 6.27 -12.90
N LEU A 218 -5.27 5.20 -12.20
CA LEU A 218 -6.64 4.67 -12.19
C LEU A 218 -7.63 5.65 -11.58
N ALA A 219 -7.25 6.36 -10.50
CA ALA A 219 -8.12 7.32 -9.86
C ALA A 219 -8.45 8.51 -10.79
N VAL A 220 -7.46 9.09 -11.44
CA VAL A 220 -7.71 10.23 -12.37
C VAL A 220 -8.47 9.76 -13.61
N PHE A 221 -8.20 8.56 -14.11
CA PHE A 221 -8.93 7.98 -15.25
C PHE A 221 -10.41 7.75 -14.90
N ALA A 222 -10.71 7.16 -13.75
CA ALA A 222 -12.09 6.91 -13.31
C ALA A 222 -12.92 8.20 -13.15
N TYR A 223 -12.26 9.33 -12.91
CA TYR A 223 -12.91 10.63 -12.80
C TYR A 223 -12.87 11.45 -14.12
N GLY A 224 -12.49 10.82 -15.23
CA GLY A 224 -12.45 11.46 -16.56
C GLY A 224 -11.37 12.54 -16.72
N CYS A 225 -10.34 12.51 -15.89
CA CYS A 225 -9.23 13.47 -15.88
C CYS A 225 -7.88 12.75 -16.08
N PRO A 226 -7.65 12.07 -17.23
CA PRO A 226 -6.43 11.30 -17.42
C PRO A 226 -5.18 12.17 -17.34
N LEU A 227 -4.09 11.59 -16.86
CA LEU A 227 -2.80 12.24 -16.80
C LEU A 227 -2.29 12.48 -18.22
N GLN A 228 -2.05 13.74 -18.57
CA GLN A 228 -1.64 14.14 -19.94
C GLN A 228 -0.16 14.49 -20.05
N SER A 229 0.60 14.46 -18.97
CA SER A 229 2.02 14.84 -18.99
C SER A 229 2.93 13.63 -19.15
N PRO A 230 3.56 13.42 -20.31
CA PRO A 230 4.58 12.38 -20.49
C PRO A 230 5.75 12.53 -19.49
N GLU A 231 6.04 13.77 -19.08
CA GLU A 231 7.10 14.05 -18.12
C GLU A 231 6.81 13.48 -16.73
N LEU A 232 5.54 13.45 -16.32
CA LEU A 232 5.11 12.84 -15.06
C LEU A 232 5.48 11.35 -15.01
N PHE A 233 5.23 10.62 -16.10
CA PHE A 233 5.55 9.21 -16.18
C PHE A 233 7.06 8.95 -16.11
N VAL A 234 7.83 9.69 -16.91
CA VAL A 234 9.28 9.46 -17.01
C VAL A 234 10.03 10.02 -15.80
N LYS A 235 9.79 11.28 -15.43
CA LYS A 235 10.58 11.97 -14.39
C LYS A 235 10.13 11.61 -12.98
N VAL A 236 8.81 11.46 -12.76
CA VAL A 236 8.25 11.29 -11.41
C VAL A 236 7.96 9.83 -11.09
N PHE A 237 7.20 9.14 -11.95
CA PHE A 237 6.93 7.71 -11.75
C PHE A 237 8.16 6.85 -12.09
N ARG A 238 9.08 7.35 -12.91
CA ARG A 238 10.22 6.62 -13.47
C ARG A 238 9.80 5.35 -14.20
N MET A 239 8.70 5.44 -14.92
CA MET A 239 8.09 4.36 -15.70
C MET A 239 7.58 4.93 -17.02
N SER A 240 7.49 4.10 -18.06
CA SER A 240 6.78 4.48 -19.28
C SER A 240 5.26 4.48 -19.04
N GLU A 241 4.53 5.32 -19.73
CA GLU A 241 3.07 5.36 -19.70
C GLU A 241 2.46 3.98 -19.97
N SER A 242 2.94 3.30 -21.02
CA SER A 242 2.52 1.95 -21.39
C SER A 242 2.77 0.91 -20.29
N ALA A 243 3.83 1.07 -19.49
CA ALA A 243 4.08 0.20 -18.34
C ALA A 243 3.10 0.47 -17.20
N VAL A 244 2.81 1.74 -16.91
CA VAL A 244 1.80 2.11 -15.89
C VAL A 244 0.43 1.60 -16.31
N GLU A 245 0.01 1.80 -17.56
CA GLU A 245 -1.28 1.31 -18.06
C GLU A 245 -1.39 -0.20 -17.96
N ARG A 246 -0.39 -0.94 -18.42
CA ARG A 246 -0.39 -2.41 -18.38
C ARG A 246 -0.54 -2.94 -16.95
N ILE A 247 0.15 -2.33 -15.97
CA ILE A 247 0.03 -2.74 -14.57
C ILE A 247 -1.32 -2.26 -14.01
N SER A 248 -1.80 -1.07 -14.40
CA SER A 248 -3.11 -0.57 -13.99
C SER A 248 -4.23 -1.54 -14.35
N ARG A 249 -4.16 -2.19 -15.51
CA ARG A 249 -5.15 -3.21 -15.92
C ARG A 249 -5.21 -4.39 -14.95
N SER A 250 -4.08 -4.84 -14.44
CA SER A 250 -4.08 -5.94 -13.44
C SER A 250 -4.71 -5.54 -12.11
N PHE A 251 -4.89 -4.24 -11.85
CA PHE A 251 -5.57 -3.74 -10.65
C PHE A 251 -7.09 -3.62 -10.83
N VAL A 252 -7.58 -3.40 -12.07
CA VAL A 252 -8.99 -3.05 -12.31
C VAL A 252 -9.95 -4.09 -11.75
N ASP A 253 -9.74 -5.37 -12.03
CA ASP A 253 -10.62 -6.44 -11.56
C ASP A 253 -10.68 -6.48 -10.02
N HIS A 254 -9.53 -6.28 -9.36
CA HIS A 254 -9.47 -6.20 -7.90
C HIS A 254 -10.17 -4.94 -7.36
N VAL A 255 -9.96 -3.79 -8.01
CA VAL A 255 -10.64 -2.53 -7.61
C VAL A 255 -12.15 -2.68 -7.72
N ILE A 256 -12.67 -3.23 -8.82
CA ILE A 256 -14.09 -3.49 -9.02
C ILE A 256 -14.62 -4.45 -7.95
N GLN A 257 -13.89 -5.53 -7.65
CA GLN A 257 -14.27 -6.48 -6.60
C GLN A 257 -14.37 -5.81 -5.23
N PHE A 258 -13.43 -4.92 -4.88
CA PHE A 258 -13.47 -4.23 -3.58
C PHE A 258 -14.53 -3.12 -3.51
N ILE A 259 -14.99 -2.59 -4.65
CA ILE A 259 -16.11 -1.63 -4.73
C ILE A 259 -17.46 -2.36 -4.58
N ASP A 260 -17.56 -3.61 -5.04
CA ASP A 260 -18.79 -4.39 -5.03
C ASP A 260 -19.36 -4.55 -3.61
N PRO A 261 -20.60 -4.08 -3.34
CA PRO A 261 -21.22 -4.21 -2.02
C PRO A 261 -21.40 -5.66 -1.55
N THR A 262 -21.46 -6.62 -2.48
CA THR A 262 -21.67 -8.04 -2.18
C THR A 262 -20.38 -8.77 -1.83
N ALA A 263 -19.20 -8.15 -2.06
CA ALA A 263 -17.92 -8.75 -1.76
C ALA A 263 -17.74 -8.98 -0.25
N LYS A 264 -17.17 -10.15 0.09
CA LYS A 264 -17.00 -10.60 1.49
C LYS A 264 -16.03 -9.71 2.29
N LEU A 265 -15.03 -9.15 1.62
CA LEU A 265 -14.04 -8.25 2.22
C LEU A 265 -14.55 -6.82 2.09
N GLY A 266 -14.93 -6.21 3.19
CA GLY A 266 -15.62 -4.93 3.19
C GLY A 266 -15.00 -3.84 4.05
N ALA A 267 -13.94 -4.14 4.78
CA ALA A 267 -13.34 -3.20 5.73
C ALA A 267 -12.88 -1.89 5.07
N LEU A 268 -12.25 -1.98 3.89
CA LEU A 268 -11.84 -0.79 3.14
C LEU A 268 -13.04 0.03 2.64
N ARG A 269 -14.10 -0.62 2.15
CA ARG A 269 -15.34 0.08 1.75
C ARG A 269 -15.93 0.87 2.91
N GLU A 270 -16.03 0.23 4.08
CA GLU A 270 -16.53 0.86 5.28
C GLU A 270 -15.65 2.04 5.72
N LYS A 271 -14.32 1.88 5.71
CA LYS A 271 -13.36 2.93 6.02
C LYS A 271 -13.51 4.15 5.10
N TYR A 272 -13.75 3.94 3.81
CA TYR A 272 -13.79 5.00 2.80
C TYR A 272 -15.20 5.47 2.42
N ARG A 273 -16.28 4.91 2.99
CA ARG A 273 -17.69 5.18 2.61
C ARG A 273 -18.10 6.66 2.57
N HIS A 274 -17.45 7.50 3.38
CA HIS A 274 -17.74 8.95 3.46
C HIS A 274 -16.72 9.82 2.70
N HIS A 275 -15.72 9.22 2.05
CA HIS A 275 -14.64 9.97 1.41
C HIS A 275 -14.87 10.15 -0.09
N PHE A 276 -15.56 9.23 -0.73
CA PHE A 276 -15.95 9.28 -2.13
C PHE A 276 -17.17 8.37 -2.37
N VAL A 277 -17.87 8.65 -3.47
CA VAL A 277 -18.92 7.76 -4.00
C VAL A 277 -18.50 7.40 -5.42
N ILE A 278 -18.53 6.12 -5.74
CA ILE A 278 -18.31 5.64 -7.11
C ILE A 278 -19.65 5.56 -7.83
N THR A 279 -19.79 6.34 -8.89
CA THR A 279 -20.97 6.33 -9.77
C THR A 279 -20.89 5.17 -10.76
N ASN A 280 -22.05 4.84 -11.38
CA ASN A 280 -22.08 3.85 -12.46
C ASN A 280 -21.19 4.26 -13.64
N GLU A 281 -21.09 5.55 -13.95
CA GLU A 281 -20.22 6.07 -15.01
C GLU A 281 -18.75 5.77 -14.71
N GLN A 282 -18.28 6.03 -13.50
CA GLN A 282 -16.91 5.74 -13.07
C GLN A 282 -16.62 4.23 -13.09
N LEU A 283 -17.59 3.42 -12.72
CA LEU A 283 -17.48 1.97 -12.80
C LEU A 283 -17.39 1.49 -14.26
N CYS A 284 -18.15 2.08 -15.16
CA CYS A 284 -18.06 1.82 -16.60
C CYS A 284 -16.69 2.21 -17.16
N LEU A 285 -16.15 3.38 -16.78
CA LEU A 285 -14.82 3.81 -17.19
C LEU A 285 -13.73 2.84 -16.72
N LEU A 286 -13.80 2.36 -15.47
CA LEU A 286 -12.86 1.36 -14.97
C LEU A 286 -12.94 0.05 -15.76
N ARG A 287 -14.14 -0.45 -16.06
CA ARG A 287 -14.34 -1.65 -16.88
C ARG A 287 -13.77 -1.46 -18.30
N TYR A 288 -14.10 -0.33 -18.92
CA TYR A 288 -13.57 0.03 -20.24
C TYR A 288 -12.02 0.04 -20.27
N PHE A 289 -11.40 0.58 -19.21
CA PHE A 289 -9.93 0.56 -19.08
C PHE A 289 -9.38 -0.86 -18.98
N GLY A 290 -10.08 -1.77 -18.30
CA GLY A 290 -9.71 -3.18 -18.20
C GLY A 290 -9.84 -3.95 -19.52
N ASP A 291 -10.91 -3.69 -20.30
CA ASP A 291 -11.30 -4.50 -21.47
C ASP A 291 -10.60 -4.10 -22.76
N ASN A 292 -10.28 -2.83 -22.96
CA ASN A 292 -9.80 -2.31 -24.26
C ASN A 292 -8.40 -2.77 -24.69
N HIS A 293 -7.83 -3.78 -24.04
CA HIS A 293 -6.53 -4.33 -24.41
C HIS A 293 -6.31 -5.78 -23.91
N ARG A 294 -7.38 -6.58 -23.83
CA ARG A 294 -7.26 -8.05 -23.72
C ARG A 294 -6.88 -8.71 -25.05
#